data_beac443d9faa3f38d46965335bf4a00b
#
_entry.id   beac443d9faa3f38d46965335bf4a00b
#
_cell.length_a   1.000
_cell.length_b   1.000
_cell.length_c   1.000
_cell.angle_alpha   90.00
_cell.angle_beta   90.00
_cell.angle_gamma   90.00
#
_symmetry.space_group_name_H-M   'P 1'
#
loop_
_entity.id
_entity.type
_entity.pdbx_description
1 polymer ?
#
loop_
_entity_poly.entity_id
_entity_poly.type
_entity_poly.pdbx_seq_one_letter_code
_entity_poly.pdbx_strand_id
1 'polypeptide(L)'
;MEIETDVVSSTSGSAKVRLANTEILVGVKAELGEPSSGKPDKGRLEFFVDCSANATPEFEGRGGEDLALEISNMLTRAYDCPSCLDLGKLCVIKGQQCWVLYVDILLLECGGNLFDAASVAVKAALYNTWSLDNLCPRLYHGRCFWTPMSHSNCYSQSR
;
A
#
# COMPACT_ATOMS: atom_id res chain seq x y z
N MET A 1 13.97 13.42 -3.49
CA MET A 1 12.88 12.51 -3.06
C MET A 1 13.03 12.31 -1.57
N GLU A 2 11.99 12.63 -0.83
CA GLU A 2 11.93 12.47 0.62
C GLU A 2 10.82 11.47 0.93
N ILE A 3 11.08 10.54 1.85
CA ILE A 3 10.13 9.53 2.28
C ILE A 3 10.12 9.53 3.80
N GLU A 4 8.97 9.78 4.38
CA GLU A 4 8.71 9.68 5.81
C GLU A 4 7.71 8.54 6.04
N THR A 5 7.98 7.68 7.00
CA THR A 5 7.08 6.58 7.39
C THR A 5 6.55 6.83 8.80
N ASP A 6 5.45 6.15 9.15
CA ASP A 6 4.80 6.29 10.46
C ASP A 6 4.29 7.71 10.74
N VAL A 7 3.74 8.35 9.70
CA VAL A 7 3.25 9.74 9.77
C VAL A 7 1.86 9.83 10.42
N VAL A 8 1.04 8.78 10.26
CA VAL A 8 -0.33 8.73 10.74
C VAL A 8 -0.48 7.63 11.78
N SER A 9 -0.65 8.00 13.03
CA SER A 9 -0.72 7.06 14.17
C SER A 9 -2.02 6.22 14.24
N SER A 10 -3.06 6.62 13.51
CA SER A 10 -4.35 5.91 13.48
C SER A 10 -4.45 4.81 12.42
N THR A 11 -3.41 4.61 11.65
CA THR A 11 -3.35 3.60 10.56
C THR A 11 -2.41 2.46 10.93
N SER A 12 -2.59 1.31 10.28
CA SER A 12 -1.70 0.14 10.46
C SER A 12 -0.31 0.36 9.86
N GLY A 13 -0.18 1.35 8.97
CA GLY A 13 1.07 1.81 8.42
C GLY A 13 0.82 3.05 7.57
N SER A 14 1.78 3.93 7.47
CA SER A 14 1.66 5.15 6.69
C SER A 14 2.99 5.58 6.10
N ALA A 15 2.92 6.31 5.01
CA ALA A 15 4.07 6.95 4.40
C ALA A 15 3.68 8.26 3.74
N LYS A 16 4.56 9.23 3.84
CA LYS A 16 4.50 10.49 3.13
C LYS A 16 5.68 10.56 2.17
N VAL A 17 5.40 10.83 0.93
CA VAL A 17 6.43 10.92 -0.12
C VAL A 17 6.36 12.27 -0.77
N ARG A 18 7.51 12.92 -0.85
CA ARG A 18 7.72 14.15 -1.59
C ARG A 18 8.68 13.90 -2.75
N LEU A 19 8.16 14.06 -3.96
CA LEU A 19 8.92 13.91 -5.20
C LEU A 19 8.85 15.22 -5.98
N ALA A 20 9.92 16.01 -5.94
CA ALA A 20 9.94 17.37 -6.48
C ALA A 20 8.79 18.23 -5.90
N ASN A 21 7.84 18.65 -6.75
CA ASN A 21 6.68 19.45 -6.36
C ASN A 21 5.41 18.62 -6.18
N THR A 22 5.55 17.30 -6.02
CA THR A 22 4.43 16.40 -5.76
C THR A 22 4.57 15.83 -4.37
N GLU A 23 3.52 15.94 -3.58
CA GLU A 23 3.47 15.44 -2.22
C GLU A 23 2.23 14.55 -2.03
N ILE A 24 2.47 13.31 -1.57
CA ILE A 24 1.43 12.29 -1.40
C ILE A 24 1.55 11.69 0.00
N LEU A 25 0.41 11.59 0.67
CA LEU A 25 0.26 10.89 1.94
C LEU A 25 -0.53 9.59 1.70
N VAL A 26 -0.01 8.48 2.19
CA VAL A 26 -0.66 7.17 2.11
C VAL A 26 -0.85 6.60 3.51
N GLY A 27 -2.07 6.16 3.80
CA GLY A 27 -2.40 5.40 4.98
C GLY A 27 -2.88 4.00 4.61
N VAL A 28 -2.43 2.99 5.33
CA VAL A 28 -2.88 1.61 5.15
C VAL A 28 -3.59 1.15 6.41
N LYS A 29 -4.80 0.64 6.22
CA LYS A 29 -5.61 0.06 7.29
C LYS A 29 -5.88 -1.41 6.99
N ALA A 30 -5.57 -2.27 7.93
CA ALA A 30 -5.80 -3.69 7.79
C ALA A 30 -7.01 -4.12 8.62
N GLU A 31 -7.96 -4.78 7.99
CA GLU A 31 -9.16 -5.30 8.62
C GLU A 31 -9.38 -6.77 8.22
N LEU A 32 -10.03 -7.53 9.10
CA LEU A 32 -10.48 -8.87 8.77
C LEU A 32 -11.83 -8.79 8.04
N GLY A 33 -11.90 -9.46 6.89
CA GLY A 33 -13.10 -9.48 6.07
C GLY A 33 -13.27 -10.80 5.32
N GLU A 34 -14.26 -10.84 4.47
CA GLU A 34 -14.53 -12.01 3.62
C GLU A 34 -13.72 -11.94 2.32
N PRO A 35 -13.16 -13.07 1.86
CA PRO A 35 -12.49 -13.12 0.57
C PRO A 35 -13.47 -12.90 -0.58
N SER A 36 -12.97 -12.42 -1.70
CA SER A 36 -13.77 -12.27 -2.91
C SER A 36 -14.26 -13.62 -3.41
N SER A 37 -15.53 -13.69 -3.87
CA SER A 37 -16.15 -14.90 -4.41
C SER A 37 -15.34 -15.56 -5.54
N GLY A 38 -14.58 -14.78 -6.31
CA GLY A 38 -13.72 -15.29 -7.38
C GLY A 38 -12.33 -15.74 -6.95
N LYS A 39 -11.89 -15.37 -5.74
CA LYS A 39 -10.54 -15.66 -5.22
C LYS A 39 -10.62 -16.01 -3.73
N PRO A 40 -11.19 -17.19 -3.36
CA PRO A 40 -11.45 -17.52 -1.96
C PRO A 40 -10.19 -17.84 -1.13
N ASP A 41 -9.05 -17.95 -1.77
CA ASP A 41 -7.74 -18.27 -1.19
C ASP A 41 -6.81 -17.04 -1.12
N LYS A 42 -7.33 -15.85 -1.40
CA LYS A 42 -6.55 -14.61 -1.42
C LYS A 42 -7.16 -13.53 -0.54
N GLY A 43 -6.31 -12.69 0.03
CA GLY A 43 -6.74 -11.44 0.64
C GLY A 43 -7.16 -10.41 -0.39
N ARG A 44 -7.60 -9.26 0.09
CA ARG A 44 -8.07 -8.15 -0.73
C ARG A 44 -7.19 -6.93 -0.50
N LEU A 45 -6.98 -6.19 -1.57
CA LEU A 45 -6.29 -4.91 -1.55
C LEU A 45 -7.18 -3.89 -2.28
N GLU A 46 -7.56 -2.84 -1.60
CA GLU A 46 -8.45 -1.81 -2.13
C GLU A 46 -7.78 -0.44 -2.03
N PHE A 47 -7.83 0.30 -3.13
CA PHE A 47 -7.22 1.61 -3.24
C PHE A 47 -8.29 2.69 -3.30
N PHE A 48 -8.18 3.67 -2.41
CA PHE A 48 -8.97 4.88 -2.39
C PHE A 48 -8.04 6.06 -2.62
N VAL A 49 -8.33 6.84 -3.64
CA VAL A 49 -7.52 8.01 -4.00
C VAL A 49 -8.37 9.25 -3.83
N ASP A 50 -7.87 10.19 -3.06
CA ASP A 50 -8.48 11.49 -2.87
C ASP A 50 -7.52 12.57 -3.38
N CYS A 51 -7.98 13.31 -4.37
CA CYS A 51 -7.27 14.45 -4.94
C CYS A 51 -7.77 15.72 -4.27
N SER A 52 -6.99 16.23 -3.32
CA SER A 52 -7.34 17.46 -2.61
C SER A 52 -7.46 18.64 -3.58
N ALA A 53 -8.55 19.39 -3.47
CA ALA A 53 -8.74 20.65 -4.22
C ALA A 53 -7.63 21.68 -3.93
N ASN A 54 -6.94 21.55 -2.80
CA ASN A 54 -5.81 22.40 -2.45
C ASN A 54 -4.54 22.04 -3.22
N ALA A 55 -4.43 20.84 -3.78
CA ALA A 55 -3.25 20.39 -4.50
C ALA A 55 -3.08 21.11 -5.84
N THR A 56 -4.18 21.34 -6.53
CA THR A 56 -4.25 22.17 -7.75
C THR A 56 -5.68 22.60 -8.01
N PRO A 57 -5.90 23.81 -8.53
CA PRO A 57 -7.23 24.32 -8.89
C PRO A 57 -7.96 23.45 -9.94
N GLU A 58 -7.23 22.66 -10.73
CA GLU A 58 -7.77 21.77 -11.74
C GLU A 58 -8.57 20.60 -11.14
N PHE A 59 -8.38 20.30 -9.85
CA PHE A 59 -9.12 19.26 -9.13
C PHE A 59 -10.44 19.76 -8.54
N GLU A 60 -10.72 21.05 -8.67
CA GLU A 60 -12.00 21.62 -8.29
C GLU A 60 -13.10 21.08 -9.20
N GLY A 61 -14.05 20.33 -8.65
CA GLY A 61 -15.10 19.66 -9.38
C GLY A 61 -14.74 18.23 -9.81
N ARG A 62 -15.06 17.84 -11.06
CA ARG A 62 -14.88 16.48 -11.55
C ARG A 62 -13.47 16.12 -12.02
N GLY A 63 -12.58 17.09 -12.20
CA GLY A 63 -11.23 16.83 -12.73
C GLY A 63 -10.39 15.93 -11.85
N GLY A 64 -10.58 15.98 -10.54
CA GLY A 64 -9.90 15.13 -9.58
C GLY A 64 -10.42 13.69 -9.55
N GLU A 65 -11.70 13.48 -9.82
CA GLU A 65 -12.34 12.15 -9.78
C GLU A 65 -11.81 11.21 -10.88
N ASP A 66 -11.68 11.71 -12.10
CA ASP A 66 -11.17 10.93 -13.23
C ASP A 66 -9.71 10.50 -13.00
N LEU A 67 -8.88 11.41 -12.51
CA LEU A 67 -7.49 11.12 -12.18
C LEU A 67 -7.38 10.13 -11.00
N ALA A 68 -8.20 10.30 -9.97
CA ALA A 68 -8.26 9.39 -8.84
C ALA A 68 -8.59 7.97 -9.26
N LEU A 69 -9.57 7.84 -10.17
CA LEU A 69 -9.96 6.56 -10.73
C LEU A 69 -8.84 5.94 -11.57
N GLU A 70 -8.13 6.73 -12.36
CA GLU A 70 -7.01 6.27 -13.18
C GLU A 70 -5.86 5.75 -12.31
N ILE A 71 -5.47 6.48 -11.28
CA ILE A 71 -4.43 6.07 -10.32
C ILE A 71 -4.85 4.78 -9.59
N SER A 72 -6.09 4.70 -9.10
CA SER A 72 -6.62 3.52 -8.43
C SER A 72 -6.59 2.28 -9.32
N ASN A 73 -7.02 2.42 -10.58
CA ASN A 73 -7.01 1.33 -11.55
C ASN A 73 -5.59 0.87 -11.89
N MET A 74 -4.66 1.81 -12.05
CA MET A 74 -3.25 1.51 -12.31
C MET A 74 -2.63 0.72 -11.15
N LEU A 75 -2.83 1.18 -9.92
CA LEU A 75 -2.34 0.51 -8.73
C LEU A 75 -2.95 -0.88 -8.55
N THR A 76 -4.26 -1.01 -8.75
CA THR A 76 -4.95 -2.31 -8.69
C THR A 76 -4.33 -3.32 -9.66
N ARG A 77 -4.05 -2.90 -10.90
CA ARG A 77 -3.38 -3.75 -11.90
C ARG A 77 -1.94 -4.08 -11.52
N ALA A 78 -1.19 -3.13 -10.98
CA ALA A 78 0.19 -3.33 -10.57
C ALA A 78 0.31 -4.34 -9.42
N TYR A 79 -0.62 -4.31 -8.48
CA TYR A 79 -0.62 -5.19 -7.32
C TYR A 79 -1.41 -6.49 -7.48
N ASP A 80 -2.13 -6.71 -8.59
CA ASP A 80 -2.72 -8.02 -8.92
C ASP A 80 -1.65 -9.05 -9.37
N CYS A 81 -0.41 -8.63 -9.49
CA CYS A 81 0.72 -9.49 -9.81
C CYS A 81 1.30 -10.15 -8.53
N PRO A 82 1.40 -11.48 -8.47
CA PRO A 82 1.96 -12.19 -7.32
C PRO A 82 3.40 -11.81 -6.96
N SER A 83 4.12 -11.26 -7.93
CA SER A 83 5.50 -10.78 -7.74
C SER A 83 5.58 -9.50 -6.92
N CYS A 84 4.52 -8.70 -6.91
CA CYS A 84 4.47 -7.45 -6.15
C CYS A 84 4.01 -7.68 -4.72
N LEU A 85 2.93 -8.41 -4.56
CA LEU A 85 2.35 -8.76 -3.27
C LEU A 85 1.65 -10.12 -3.36
N ASP A 86 2.07 -11.06 -2.52
CA ASP A 86 1.44 -12.37 -2.44
C ASP A 86 0.17 -12.30 -1.58
N LEU A 87 -0.95 -12.01 -2.23
CA LEU A 87 -2.26 -11.92 -1.58
C LEU A 87 -2.71 -13.26 -0.95
N GLY A 88 -2.13 -14.39 -1.37
CA GLY A 88 -2.44 -15.71 -0.79
C GLY A 88 -2.08 -15.79 0.68
N LYS A 89 -1.08 -15.04 1.10
CA LYS A 89 -0.64 -15.01 2.50
C LYS A 89 -1.52 -14.15 3.40
N LEU A 90 -2.36 -13.31 2.82
CA LEU A 90 -3.39 -12.57 3.54
C LEU A 90 -4.63 -13.42 3.83
N CYS A 91 -4.72 -14.63 3.29
CA CYS A 91 -5.80 -15.55 3.58
C CYS A 91 -5.59 -16.20 4.96
N VAL A 92 -6.56 -16.00 5.86
CA VAL A 92 -6.55 -16.58 7.20
C VAL A 92 -7.24 -17.94 7.20
N ILE A 93 -8.47 -17.97 6.68
CA ILE A 93 -9.28 -19.19 6.51
C ILE A 93 -9.84 -19.17 5.11
N LYS A 94 -9.44 -20.15 4.30
CA LYS A 94 -9.86 -20.25 2.90
C LYS A 94 -11.38 -20.25 2.77
N GLY A 95 -11.88 -19.31 1.99
CA GLY A 95 -13.31 -19.16 1.72
C GLY A 95 -14.15 -18.53 2.85
N GLN A 96 -13.53 -18.17 3.98
CA GLN A 96 -14.25 -17.62 5.13
C GLN A 96 -13.68 -16.28 5.59
N GLN A 97 -12.36 -16.19 5.74
CA GLN A 97 -11.74 -15.02 6.35
C GLN A 97 -10.40 -14.69 5.73
N CYS A 98 -10.20 -13.43 5.41
CA CYS A 98 -8.94 -12.92 4.89
C CYS A 98 -8.65 -11.52 5.45
N TRP A 99 -7.40 -11.09 5.32
CA TRP A 99 -7.04 -9.71 5.54
C TRP A 99 -7.43 -8.87 4.32
N VAL A 100 -8.10 -7.77 4.58
CA VAL A 100 -8.42 -6.72 3.62
C VAL A 100 -7.56 -5.50 3.96
N LEU A 101 -6.75 -5.06 3.02
CA LEU A 101 -5.92 -3.87 3.16
C LEU A 101 -6.59 -2.72 2.41
N TYR A 102 -7.01 -1.73 3.14
CA TYR A 102 -7.51 -0.47 2.62
C TYR A 102 -6.35 0.52 2.53
N VAL A 103 -6.07 0.98 1.33
CA VAL A 103 -4.98 1.92 1.04
C VAL A 103 -5.58 3.25 0.65
N ASP A 104 -5.55 4.19 1.59
CA ASP A 104 -6.01 5.56 1.39
C ASP A 104 -4.86 6.43 0.91
N ILE A 105 -5.02 7.03 -0.24
CA ILE A 105 -4.01 7.88 -0.90
C ILE A 105 -4.55 9.29 -0.98
N LEU A 106 -3.88 10.21 -0.30
CA LEU A 106 -4.23 11.62 -0.31
C LEU A 106 -3.15 12.41 -1.07
N LEU A 107 -3.56 13.06 -2.16
CA LEU A 107 -2.71 13.95 -2.92
C LEU A 107 -2.72 15.35 -2.30
N LEU A 108 -1.58 15.78 -1.75
CA LEU A 108 -1.44 17.08 -1.08
C LEU A 108 -0.95 18.17 -2.01
N GLU A 109 0.03 17.86 -2.88
CA GLU A 109 0.58 18.78 -3.89
C GLU A 109 0.77 18.03 -5.21
N CYS A 110 0.44 18.66 -6.32
CA CYS A 110 0.52 18.10 -7.66
C CYS A 110 1.43 18.94 -8.57
N GLY A 111 2.69 18.54 -8.69
CA GLY A 111 3.68 19.17 -9.56
C GLY A 111 4.14 18.29 -10.74
N GLY A 112 3.48 17.15 -10.97
CA GLY A 112 3.78 16.19 -12.02
C GLY A 112 4.32 14.86 -11.50
N ASN A 113 4.39 13.86 -12.39
CA ASN A 113 4.85 12.50 -12.11
C ASN A 113 4.11 11.80 -10.95
N LEU A 114 2.78 11.94 -10.94
CA LEU A 114 1.91 11.42 -9.88
C LEU A 114 1.96 9.91 -9.75
N PHE A 115 2.02 9.20 -10.87
CA PHE A 115 1.98 7.73 -10.88
C PHE A 115 3.19 7.12 -10.18
N ASP A 116 4.39 7.66 -10.44
CA ASP A 116 5.61 7.19 -9.78
C ASP A 116 5.60 7.55 -8.29
N ALA A 117 5.21 8.77 -7.96
CA ALA A 117 5.11 9.22 -6.57
C ALA A 117 4.09 8.37 -5.79
N ALA A 118 2.91 8.10 -6.36
CA ALA A 118 1.89 7.23 -5.76
C ALA A 118 2.40 5.79 -5.58
N SER A 119 3.07 5.23 -6.58
CA SER A 119 3.62 3.87 -6.51
C SER A 119 4.67 3.73 -5.41
N VAL A 120 5.57 4.71 -5.27
CA VAL A 120 6.59 4.73 -4.21
C VAL A 120 5.95 4.90 -2.84
N ALA A 121 4.97 5.81 -2.71
CA ALA A 121 4.28 6.09 -1.46
C ALA A 121 3.49 4.86 -0.96
N VAL A 122 2.75 4.20 -1.83
CA VAL A 122 2.01 2.97 -1.51
C VAL A 122 2.98 1.86 -1.10
N LYS A 123 4.08 1.69 -1.81
CA LYS A 123 5.09 0.68 -1.47
C LYS A 123 5.71 0.95 -0.09
N ALA A 124 6.05 2.19 0.21
CA ALA A 124 6.60 2.57 1.51
C ALA A 124 5.60 2.37 2.66
N ALA A 125 4.32 2.74 2.45
CA ALA A 125 3.25 2.55 3.43
C ALA A 125 2.96 1.07 3.70
N LEU A 126 2.88 0.25 2.66
CA LEU A 126 2.72 -1.20 2.79
C LEU A 126 3.92 -1.82 3.52
N TYR A 127 5.14 -1.41 3.20
CA TYR A 127 6.33 -1.88 3.90
C TYR A 127 6.30 -1.52 5.39
N ASN A 128 5.88 -0.29 5.73
CA ASN A 128 5.71 0.13 7.12
C ASN A 128 4.62 -0.69 7.83
N THR A 129 3.51 -1.00 7.15
CA THR A 129 2.44 -1.85 7.69
C THR A 129 2.95 -3.24 8.10
N TRP A 130 3.84 -3.83 7.30
CA TRP A 130 4.41 -5.16 7.58
C TRP A 130 5.49 -5.13 8.67
N SER A 131 6.23 -4.04 8.80
CA SER A 131 7.29 -3.88 9.80
C SER A 131 6.76 -3.71 11.22
N LEU A 132 5.53 -3.25 11.35
CA LEU A 132 4.84 -3.20 12.65
C LEU A 132 4.24 -4.59 12.89
N ASP A 133 4.86 -5.39 13.72
CA ASP A 133 4.57 -6.79 14.10
C ASP A 133 3.11 -7.10 14.50
N ASN A 134 2.17 -6.22 14.20
CA ASN A 134 0.79 -6.25 14.67
C ASN A 134 -0.18 -6.99 13.75
N LEU A 135 0.21 -7.33 12.51
CA LEU A 135 -0.73 -7.90 11.56
C LEU A 135 -0.81 -9.42 11.56
N CYS A 136 0.19 -10.12 12.06
CA CYS A 136 0.06 -11.55 12.28
C CYS A 136 1.21 -12.18 13.10
N PRO A 137 1.00 -12.58 14.36
CA PRO A 137 1.94 -13.43 15.09
C PRO A 137 2.15 -14.81 14.43
N ARG A 138 1.29 -15.18 13.48
CA ARG A 138 1.33 -16.47 12.78
C ARG A 138 2.03 -16.44 11.42
N LEU A 139 2.34 -15.27 10.85
CA LEU A 139 3.08 -15.17 9.59
C LEU A 139 4.60 -15.24 9.79
N TYR A 140 5.07 -15.22 11.04
CA TYR A 140 6.49 -15.18 11.40
C TYR A 140 7.17 -16.55 11.55
N HIS A 141 6.61 -17.62 11.02
CA HIS A 141 7.37 -18.87 10.88
C HIS A 141 7.98 -18.96 9.48
N GLY A 142 9.08 -18.26 9.34
CA GLY A 142 10.17 -18.60 8.44
C GLY A 142 9.91 -18.38 6.95
N ARG A 143 9.94 -17.15 6.50
CA ARG A 143 10.61 -16.68 5.27
C ARG A 143 10.29 -15.22 5.06
N CYS A 144 11.34 -14.40 4.91
CA CYS A 144 11.25 -12.99 4.55
C CYS A 144 10.33 -12.81 3.36
N PHE A 145 9.23 -12.05 3.56
CA PHE A 145 8.19 -11.82 2.57
C PHE A 145 8.62 -10.88 1.44
N TRP A 146 9.68 -10.16 1.68
CA TRP A 146 10.32 -9.26 0.74
C TRP A 146 11.77 -9.64 0.62
N THR A 147 12.15 -10.21 -0.52
CA THR A 147 13.53 -10.09 -0.98
C THR A 147 13.68 -8.67 -1.48
N PRO A 148 14.44 -7.79 -0.77
CA PRO A 148 14.91 -6.59 -1.43
C PRO A 148 15.80 -7.06 -2.58
N MET A 149 15.53 -6.61 -3.78
CA MET A 149 16.54 -6.67 -4.82
C MET A 149 17.76 -5.93 -4.32
N SER A 150 18.83 -6.70 -4.20
CA SER A 150 20.24 -6.34 -3.95
C SER A 150 20.65 -5.90 -2.55
N HIS A 151 21.60 -6.68 -2.12
CA HIS A 151 22.75 -6.52 -1.23
C HIS A 151 22.66 -7.03 0.21
N SER A 152 23.23 -8.27 0.29
CA SER A 152 24.19 -8.74 1.30
C SER A 152 23.98 -8.33 2.77
N ASN A 153 23.52 -9.28 3.56
CA ASN A 153 24.11 -9.83 4.75
C ASN A 153 23.06 -10.48 5.65
N CYS A 154 22.77 -11.75 5.38
CA CYS A 154 22.28 -12.62 6.44
C CYS A 154 23.50 -13.03 7.28
N TYR A 155 23.66 -12.44 8.43
CA TYR A 155 24.52 -13.01 9.46
C TYR A 155 23.84 -14.25 10.04
N SER A 156 24.48 -15.36 9.79
CA SER A 156 24.32 -16.60 10.52
C SER A 156 24.57 -16.39 12.01
N GLN A 157 23.67 -16.79 12.85
CA GLN A 157 24.06 -17.28 14.17
C GLN A 157 23.32 -18.58 14.47
N SER A 158 24.09 -19.64 14.31
CA SER A 158 23.92 -20.93 14.94
C SER A 158 24.18 -20.83 16.44
N ARG A 159 23.26 -21.23 17.25
CA ARG A 159 23.43 -22.17 18.39
C ARG A 159 22.10 -22.42 19.05
#